data_6a85cba456d62de0a7dc7546c94ac08c
#
_entry.id   6a85cba456d62de0a7dc7546c94ac08c
#
_cell.length_a   1.000
_cell.length_b   1.000
_cell.length_c   1.000
_cell.angle_alpha   90.00
_cell.angle_beta   90.00
_cell.angle_gamma   90.00
#
_symmetry.space_group_name_H-M   'P 1'
#
loop_
_entity.id
_entity.type
_entity.pdbx_description
1 polymer ?
#
loop_
_entity_poly.entity_id
_entity_poly.type
_entity_poly.pdbx_seq_one_letter_code
_entity_poly.pdbx_strand_id
1 'polypeptide(L)'
;MSESANAARLGTVIERRPLGGGSYGNVGVYYVQDLGDSTVYSFDYRDIVTEGFRTALVGERVRFYVDPTSTDRACYVIRLDLPSVEEYYS
;
A
#
# COMPACT_ATOMS: atom_id res chain seq x y z
N MET A 1 4.02 -17.25 20.42
CA MET A 1 3.79 -17.03 19.67
C MET A 1 4.15 -16.01 18.96
N SER A 2 4.48 -15.84 18.22
CA SER A 2 5.04 -14.85 17.66
C SER A 2 4.39 -14.29 16.63
N GLU A 3 3.21 -14.43 16.58
CA GLU A 3 2.48 -13.91 15.59
C GLU A 3 2.49 -12.49 15.51
N SER A 4 2.87 -11.82 16.47
CA SER A 4 2.82 -10.38 16.41
C SER A 4 3.73 -9.82 15.35
N ALA A 5 4.72 -10.54 14.91
CA ALA A 5 5.59 -10.04 13.88
C ALA A 5 4.87 -9.82 12.56
N ASN A 6 3.75 -10.51 12.37
CA ASN A 6 2.99 -10.38 11.14
C ASN A 6 1.63 -9.76 11.37
N ALA A 7 1.50 -8.99 12.43
CA ALA A 7 0.24 -8.31 12.68
C ALA A 7 -0.02 -7.25 11.62
N ALA A 8 -1.25 -7.09 11.24
CA ALA A 8 -1.63 -6.07 10.29
C ALA A 8 -1.39 -4.69 10.88
N ARG A 9 -0.98 -3.77 10.05
CA ARG A 9 -0.72 -2.39 10.44
C ARG A 9 -1.58 -1.45 9.63
N LEU A 10 -1.83 -0.29 10.16
CA LEU A 10 -2.57 0.75 9.46
C LEU A 10 -1.61 1.86 9.11
N GLY A 11 -1.73 2.39 7.92
CA GLY A 11 -0.88 3.46 7.48
C GLY A 11 -1.54 4.35 6.44
N THR A 12 -0.86 5.41 6.08
CA THR A 12 -1.33 6.33 5.05
C THR A 12 -0.29 6.37 3.94
N VAL A 13 -0.75 6.30 2.71
CA VAL A 13 0.13 6.42 1.55
C VAL A 13 0.59 7.87 1.48
N ILE A 14 1.90 8.09 1.61
CA ILE A 14 2.45 9.44 1.67
C ILE A 14 3.14 9.87 0.41
N GLU A 15 3.51 8.94 -0.43
CA GLU A 15 4.24 9.27 -1.64
C GLU A 15 4.10 8.19 -2.68
N ARG A 16 4.18 8.56 -3.93
CA ARG A 16 4.16 7.64 -5.06
C ARG A 16 5.20 8.13 -6.06
N ARG A 17 6.11 7.26 -6.43
CA ARG A 17 7.16 7.62 -7.37
C ARG A 17 7.12 6.72 -8.58
N PRO A 18 7.12 7.29 -9.77
CA PRO A 18 7.21 6.46 -10.95
C PRO A 18 8.58 5.82 -11.05
N LEU A 19 8.64 4.64 -11.58
CA LEU A 19 9.88 4.06 -11.87
C LEU A 19 10.36 4.65 -13.11
N GLY A 20 11.46 5.23 -13.12
CA GLY A 20 11.93 6.02 -14.14
C GLY A 20 11.67 5.59 -15.47
N GLY A 21 11.43 6.37 -16.31
CA GLY A 21 11.50 6.37 -17.68
C GLY A 21 10.77 5.35 -18.47
N GLY A 22 9.99 4.63 -17.94
CA GLY A 22 9.36 3.66 -18.72
C GLY A 22 8.35 4.25 -19.61
N SER A 23 8.32 3.82 -20.81
CA SER A 23 7.35 4.34 -21.72
C SER A 23 5.98 3.86 -21.33
N TYR A 24 5.85 2.94 -20.45
CA TYR A 24 4.55 2.51 -20.03
C TYR A 24 4.07 3.20 -18.83
N GLY A 25 4.78 4.14 -18.42
CA GLY A 25 4.29 4.91 -17.35
C GLY A 25 4.10 4.15 -16.12
N ASN A 26 4.88 3.24 -15.82
CA ASN A 26 4.57 2.56 -14.86
C ASN A 26 4.94 2.80 -13.64
N VAL A 27 4.52 2.17 -12.97
CA VAL A 27 4.38 2.06 -11.78
C VAL A 27 5.47 2.16 -11.02
N GLY A 28 5.44 2.77 -10.14
CA GLY A 28 6.33 2.99 -9.30
C GLY A 28 6.39 2.37 -8.06
N VAL A 29 7.02 3.07 -7.15
CA VAL A 29 7.09 2.66 -5.78
C VAL A 29 6.17 3.54 -4.99
N TYR A 30 5.42 2.95 -4.09
CA TYR A 30 4.57 3.68 -3.18
C TYR A 30 5.23 3.66 -1.80
N TYR A 31 4.95 4.67 -1.00
CA TYR A 31 5.44 4.70 0.37
C TYR A 31 4.27 4.89 1.32
N VAL A 32 4.23 4.06 2.35
CA VAL A 32 3.19 4.12 3.36
C VAL A 32 3.82 4.41 4.70
N GLN A 33 3.24 5.32 5.46
CA GLN A 33 3.72 5.63 6.80
C GLN A 33 2.80 4.99 7.82
N ASP A 34 3.37 4.20 8.69
CA ASP A 34 2.63 3.50 9.74
C ASP A 34 2.06 4.54 10.70
N LEU A 35 0.77 4.43 10.98
CA LEU A 35 0.12 5.38 11.87
C LEU A 35 0.53 5.16 13.34
N GLY A 36 1.05 4.02 13.67
CA GLY A 36 1.43 3.74 15.04
C GLY A 36 2.79 4.30 15.42
N ASP A 37 3.81 4.10 14.57
CA ASP A 37 5.15 4.48 14.93
C ASP A 37 5.83 5.37 13.89
N SER A 38 5.11 5.80 12.88
CA SER A 38 5.60 6.70 11.85
C SER A 38 6.69 6.11 10.96
N THR A 39 6.93 4.83 11.03
CA THR A 39 7.89 4.18 10.16
C THR A 39 7.35 4.18 8.73
N VAL A 40 8.22 4.37 7.75
CA VAL A 40 7.83 4.40 6.35
C VAL A 40 8.28 3.10 5.68
N TYR A 41 7.35 2.50 4.95
CA TYR A 41 7.62 1.27 4.23
C TYR A 41 7.31 1.48 2.75
N SER A 42 7.96 0.73 1.89
CA SER A 42 7.71 0.82 0.45
C SER A 42 6.92 -0.38 -0.03
N PHE A 43 6.19 -0.21 -1.09
CA PHE A 43 5.52 -1.33 -1.75
C PHE A 43 5.28 -0.97 -3.22
N ASP A 44 4.98 -1.95 -4.03
CA ASP A 44 4.65 -1.68 -5.43
C ASP A 44 3.27 -2.28 -5.73
N TYR A 45 2.83 -2.16 -6.98
CA TYR A 45 1.47 -2.56 -7.34
C TYR A 45 1.23 -4.05 -7.09
N ARG A 46 2.26 -4.85 -7.11
CA ARG A 46 2.08 -6.29 -6.91
C ARG A 46 1.73 -6.62 -5.48
N ASP A 47 2.00 -5.71 -4.57
CA ASP A 47 1.69 -5.91 -3.16
C ASP A 47 0.26 -5.50 -2.83
N ILE A 48 -0.47 -4.90 -3.74
CA ILE A 48 -1.83 -4.43 -3.51
C ILE A 48 -2.79 -5.58 -3.76
N VAL A 49 -3.60 -5.89 -2.77
CA VAL A 49 -4.58 -6.96 -2.86
C VAL A 49 -5.91 -6.36 -3.25
N THR A 50 -6.35 -6.62 -4.46
CA THR A 50 -7.61 -6.05 -4.94
C THR A 50 -8.08 -6.85 -6.14
N GLU A 51 -9.36 -6.75 -6.42
CA GLU A 51 -9.91 -7.34 -7.61
C GLU A 51 -9.94 -6.38 -8.78
N GLY A 52 -9.57 -5.15 -8.57
CA GLY A 52 -9.57 -4.15 -9.63
C GLY A 52 -8.16 -3.73 -9.96
N PHE A 53 -8.02 -2.46 -10.34
CA PHE A 53 -6.72 -1.95 -10.65
C PHE A 53 -5.85 -1.91 -9.41
N ARG A 54 -4.61 -2.32 -9.56
CA ARG A 54 -3.67 -2.33 -8.46
C ARG A 54 -2.97 -0.99 -8.39
N THR A 55 -3.63 -0.05 -7.77
CA THR A 55 -3.10 1.29 -7.61
C THR A 55 -3.52 1.83 -6.26
N ALA A 56 -2.85 2.87 -5.80
CA ALA A 56 -3.21 3.54 -4.57
C ALA A 56 -2.98 5.03 -4.75
N LEU A 57 -3.69 5.84 -4.01
CA LEU A 57 -3.57 7.28 -4.10
C LEU A 57 -2.89 7.81 -2.87
N VAL A 58 -2.10 8.86 -3.05
CA VAL A 58 -1.48 9.55 -1.93
C VAL A 58 -2.59 10.10 -1.03
N GLY A 59 -2.46 9.85 0.26
CA GLY A 59 -3.47 10.28 1.23
C GLY A 59 -4.42 9.18 1.63
N GLU A 60 -4.45 8.08 0.90
CA GLU A 60 -5.33 7.00 1.25
C GLU A 60 -4.83 6.23 2.44
N ARG A 61 -5.74 5.68 3.21
CA ARG A 61 -5.39 4.77 4.30
C ARG A 61 -5.37 3.35 3.78
N VAL A 62 -4.42 2.59 4.27
CA VAL A 62 -4.27 1.19 3.87
C VAL A 62 -3.98 0.34 5.09
N ARG A 63 -4.28 -0.94 4.97
CA ARG A 63 -3.85 -1.93 5.93
C ARG A 63 -2.79 -2.77 5.24
N PHE A 64 -1.75 -3.09 5.93
CA PHE A 64 -0.65 -3.81 5.32
C PHE A 64 0.08 -4.67 6.35
N TYR A 65 0.96 -5.52 5.86
CA TYR A 65 1.85 -6.31 6.70
C TYR A 65 3.27 -5.94 6.33
N VAL A 66 4.18 -6.07 7.28
CA VAL A 66 5.59 -5.87 7.00
C VAL A 66 6.15 -7.18 6.47
N ASP A 67 6.89 -7.10 5.37
CA ASP A 67 7.48 -8.28 4.76
C ASP A 67 8.50 -8.88 5.73
N PRO A 68 8.37 -10.13 6.09
CA PRO A 68 9.29 -10.73 7.06
C PRO A 68 10.72 -10.85 6.54
N THR A 69 10.92 -10.75 5.23
CA THR A 69 12.26 -10.85 4.67
C THR A 69 12.86 -9.50 4.37
N SER A 70 12.12 -8.41 4.57
CA SER A 70 12.62 -7.08 4.27
C SER A 70 11.89 -6.08 5.15
N THR A 71 12.53 -5.62 6.18
CA THR A 71 11.85 -4.85 7.23
C THR A 71 11.42 -3.47 6.79
N ASP A 72 11.80 -3.02 5.61
CA ASP A 72 11.36 -1.74 5.10
C ASP A 72 10.33 -1.88 3.97
N ARG A 73 9.74 -3.07 3.82
CA ARG A 73 8.81 -3.30 2.73
C ARG A 73 7.46 -3.73 3.27
N ALA A 74 6.41 -3.16 2.71
CA ALA A 74 5.05 -3.55 3.02
C ALA A 74 4.55 -4.57 2.00
N CYS A 75 3.67 -5.44 2.44
CA CYS A 75 3.05 -6.43 1.55
C CYS A 75 1.60 -6.61 1.94
N TYR A 76 0.83 -7.27 1.11
CA TYR A 76 -0.60 -7.49 1.32
C TYR A 76 -1.30 -6.18 1.67
N VAL A 77 -1.13 -5.18 0.81
CA VAL A 77 -1.67 -3.85 1.03
C VAL A 77 -3.12 -3.81 0.60
N ILE A 78 -3.99 -3.44 1.51
CA ILE A 78 -5.43 -3.39 1.27
C ILE A 78 -5.89 -1.96 1.45
N ARG A 79 -6.47 -1.39 0.41
CA ARG A 79 -6.96 -0.02 0.43
C ARG A 79 -8.24 0.05 1.26
N LEU A 80 -8.26 0.95 2.22
CA LEU A 80 -9.40 1.07 3.12
C LEU A 80 -10.40 2.12 2.66
N ASP A 81 -9.98 3.03 1.80
CA ASP A 81 -10.80 4.15 1.39
C ASP A 81 -11.34 4.01 -0.02
N LEU A 82 -11.46 2.79 -0.51
CA LEU A 82 -12.05 2.60 -1.83
C LEU A 82 -13.51 3.00 -1.81
N PRO A 83 -13.96 3.71 -2.83
CA PRO A 83 -15.38 4.01 -2.92
C PRO A 83 -16.17 2.73 -3.13
N SER A 84 -17.38 2.70 -2.63
CA SER A 84 -18.22 1.55 -2.84
C SER A 84 -18.71 1.53 -4.28
N VAL A 85 -19.15 0.36 -4.72
CA VAL A 85 -19.71 0.24 -6.05
C VAL A 85 -20.92 1.16 -6.22
N GLU A 86 -21.66 1.32 -5.15
CA GLU A 86 -22.82 2.18 -5.22
C GLU A 86 -22.46 3.62 -5.47
N GLU A 87 -21.36 4.07 -4.92
CA GLU A 87 -20.92 5.42 -5.14
C GLU A 87 -20.49 5.63 -6.58
N TYR A 88 -20.02 4.60 -7.20
CA TYR A 88 -19.62 4.71 -8.56
C TYR A 88 -20.80 4.86 -9.49
N TYR A 89 -21.89 4.25 -9.17
CA TYR A 89 -23.02 4.22 -10.08
C TYR A 89 -24.18 5.09 -9.67
N SER A 90 -24.04 5.80 -8.62
CA SER A 90 -25.15 6.66 -8.16
C SER A 90 -25.17 8.02 -8.80
#